data_4a1f0d5ff77f99970d63e618a845fe60
#
_entry.id   4a1f0d5ff77f99970d63e618a845fe60
#
_cell.length_a   1.000
_cell.length_b   1.000
_cell.length_c   1.000
_cell.angle_alpha   90.00
_cell.angle_beta   90.00
_cell.angle_gamma   90.00
#
_symmetry.space_group_name_H-M   'P 1'
#
loop_
_entity.id
_entity.type
_entity.pdbx_description
1 polymer ?
#
loop_
_entity_poly.entity_id
_entity_poly.type
_entity_poly.pdbx_seq_one_letter_code
_entity_poly.pdbx_strand_id
1 'polypeptide(L)'
;LTKLFAEIREKSSIAELSPQYQKFAEWLRIEVAATIYHLFLAEDNSPELFAQAKRIHGLIPYTLMKNVIRIANPAAVMSGVLDLFCAQPFGSRSLLQRIFSLTLNDSIKDFQKSINSLASKVDDTVLSQKLKSFVDADESVKNEIREEAESEDMDILVTILRSDLLSPELNTEQVGKVFNGWVAWNNAVDNVDAEMQQGAQWFANMKQLLKLYTRQRDKAMMLSIVEEPTTLQLFRDLFTIFYEPLVRVYKSANVYSSITDFAVFADDAISVIESAQRQDASADPNQTVQAFIDLCARHEDNFYKFIHEVHIHDNGLFQSLMTWIEGILEFLRKGPKAGEGGRLDMNALFQGAVGVGQVDKDAALLEINALIKWQEDRKRWHLNKTRQKMAAEGTGAESIPGSATFKGSDFGLDEVCLHFLYLIY
;
A
#
# COMPACT_ATOMS: atom_id res chain seq x y z
N LEU A 1 -17.06 -22.47 -2.01
CA LEU A 1 -17.76 -21.26 -1.52
C LEU A 1 -19.25 -21.52 -1.32
N THR A 2 -19.99 -22.13 -2.26
CA THR A 2 -21.46 -22.37 -2.17
C THR A 2 -21.85 -23.08 -0.87
N LYS A 3 -21.10 -24.09 -0.41
CA LYS A 3 -21.35 -24.79 0.85
C LYS A 3 -21.11 -23.91 2.07
N LEU A 4 -20.07 -23.07 2.04
CA LEU A 4 -19.80 -22.10 3.11
C LEU A 4 -20.96 -21.11 3.25
N PHE A 5 -21.45 -20.56 2.14
CA PHE A 5 -22.58 -19.61 2.18
C PHE A 5 -23.90 -20.25 2.61
N ALA A 6 -24.11 -21.54 2.30
CA ALA A 6 -25.25 -22.28 2.84
C ALA A 6 -25.16 -22.37 4.37
N GLU A 7 -23.99 -22.70 4.93
CA GLU A 7 -23.81 -22.73 6.39
C GLU A 7 -23.91 -21.34 7.04
N ILE A 8 -23.33 -20.29 6.42
CA ILE A 8 -23.47 -18.91 6.92
C ILE A 8 -24.94 -18.49 6.99
N ARG A 9 -25.79 -18.95 6.08
CA ARG A 9 -27.23 -18.66 6.09
C ARG A 9 -27.95 -19.37 7.24
N GLU A 10 -27.50 -20.56 7.62
CA GLU A 10 -28.15 -21.39 8.64
C GLU A 10 -27.63 -21.15 10.07
N LYS A 11 -26.37 -20.76 10.20
CA LYS A 11 -25.65 -20.64 11.47
C LYS A 11 -25.46 -19.18 11.85
N SER A 12 -25.81 -18.83 13.08
CA SER A 12 -25.79 -17.45 13.57
C SER A 12 -24.44 -17.02 14.14
N SER A 13 -23.53 -17.95 14.38
CA SER A 13 -22.19 -17.67 14.92
C SER A 13 -21.10 -18.51 14.25
N ILE A 14 -19.86 -18.04 14.30
CA ILE A 14 -18.70 -18.77 13.79
C ILE A 14 -18.51 -20.11 14.50
N ALA A 15 -18.79 -20.15 15.80
CA ALA A 15 -18.67 -21.37 16.61
C ALA A 15 -19.61 -22.51 16.18
N GLU A 16 -20.71 -22.18 15.51
CA GLU A 16 -21.69 -23.16 15.02
C GLU A 16 -21.34 -23.72 13.63
N LEU A 17 -20.38 -23.08 12.91
CA LEU A 17 -19.94 -23.55 11.61
C LEU A 17 -19.23 -24.91 11.69
N SER A 18 -19.21 -25.66 10.60
CA SER A 18 -18.44 -26.89 10.53
C SER A 18 -16.94 -26.63 10.78
N PRO A 19 -16.18 -27.59 11.32
CA PRO A 19 -14.79 -27.38 11.75
C PRO A 19 -13.87 -26.84 10.66
N GLN A 20 -14.10 -27.19 9.40
CA GLN A 20 -13.33 -26.67 8.26
C GLN A 20 -13.54 -25.18 8.05
N TYR A 21 -14.74 -24.65 8.30
CA TYR A 21 -15.04 -23.22 8.14
C TYR A 21 -14.68 -22.41 9.38
N GLN A 22 -14.68 -23.02 10.56
CA GLN A 22 -14.07 -22.40 11.75
C GLN A 22 -12.57 -22.19 11.54
N LYS A 23 -11.86 -23.18 10.98
CA LYS A 23 -10.44 -23.03 10.61
C LYS A 23 -10.23 -21.98 9.52
N PHE A 24 -11.15 -21.87 8.56
CA PHE A 24 -11.10 -20.81 7.56
C PHE A 24 -11.29 -19.44 8.18
N ALA A 25 -12.21 -19.27 9.13
CA ALA A 25 -12.40 -18.03 9.87
C ALA A 25 -11.15 -17.67 10.69
N GLU A 26 -10.52 -18.66 11.34
CA GLU A 26 -9.25 -18.47 12.06
C GLU A 26 -8.13 -18.00 11.11
N TRP A 27 -7.98 -18.66 9.97
CA TRP A 27 -7.02 -18.25 8.95
C TRP A 27 -7.30 -16.83 8.44
N LEU A 28 -8.55 -16.49 8.12
CA LEU A 28 -8.95 -15.17 7.66
C LEU A 28 -8.64 -14.08 8.69
N ARG A 29 -8.86 -14.36 9.98
CA ARG A 29 -8.51 -13.47 11.09
C ARG A 29 -7.02 -13.16 11.10
N ILE A 30 -6.16 -14.17 10.94
CA ILE A 30 -4.71 -14.03 10.90
C ILE A 30 -4.29 -13.21 9.67
N GLU A 31 -4.86 -13.48 8.51
CA GLU A 31 -4.57 -12.75 7.26
C GLU A 31 -4.99 -11.27 7.34
N VAL A 32 -6.15 -10.98 7.91
CA VAL A 32 -6.60 -9.60 8.13
C VAL A 32 -5.68 -8.89 9.12
N ALA A 33 -5.30 -9.54 10.22
CA ALA A 33 -4.36 -9.01 11.21
C ALA A 33 -2.99 -8.71 10.57
N ALA A 34 -2.46 -9.65 9.78
CA ALA A 34 -1.20 -9.49 9.06
C ALA A 34 -1.27 -8.35 8.04
N THR A 35 -2.39 -8.22 7.33
CA THR A 35 -2.63 -7.13 6.37
C THR A 35 -2.64 -5.76 7.07
N ILE A 36 -3.35 -5.62 8.18
CA ILE A 36 -3.37 -4.38 8.97
C ILE A 36 -1.96 -4.03 9.48
N TYR A 37 -1.25 -5.02 10.02
CA TYR A 37 0.13 -4.85 10.46
C TYR A 37 1.04 -4.39 9.31
N HIS A 38 0.96 -5.06 8.15
CA HIS A 38 1.78 -4.73 6.99
C HIS A 38 1.52 -3.30 6.50
N LEU A 39 0.24 -2.94 6.31
CA LEU A 39 -0.15 -1.62 5.82
C LEU A 39 0.26 -0.47 6.75
N PHE A 40 0.15 -0.66 8.06
CA PHE A 40 0.28 0.45 9.02
C PHE A 40 1.57 0.45 9.86
N LEU A 41 2.37 -0.63 9.76
CA LEU A 41 3.63 -0.72 10.51
C LEU A 41 4.83 -1.17 9.66
N ALA A 42 4.65 -2.09 8.71
CA ALA A 42 5.78 -2.72 8.03
C ALA A 42 6.22 -1.99 6.74
N GLU A 43 5.32 -1.34 6.04
CA GLU A 43 5.63 -0.61 4.80
C GLU A 43 6.38 0.70 5.07
N ASP A 44 7.21 1.11 4.13
CA ASP A 44 7.96 2.38 4.19
C ASP A 44 7.07 3.62 4.31
N ASN A 45 5.82 3.57 3.83
CA ASN A 45 4.82 4.63 3.87
C ASN A 45 3.76 4.43 4.97
N SER A 46 3.93 3.42 5.82
CA SER A 46 2.98 3.09 6.89
C SER A 46 2.65 4.27 7.81
N PRO A 47 3.60 5.11 8.27
CA PRO A 47 3.28 6.25 9.12
C PRO A 47 2.37 7.26 8.45
N GLU A 48 2.56 7.49 7.16
CA GLU A 48 1.74 8.42 6.38
C GLU A 48 0.35 7.85 6.17
N LEU A 49 0.26 6.59 5.77
CA LEU A 49 -0.99 5.89 5.55
C LEU A 49 -1.82 5.85 6.84
N PHE A 50 -1.18 5.53 7.96
CA PHE A 50 -1.83 5.53 9.27
C PHE A 50 -2.34 6.93 9.66
N ALA A 51 -1.52 7.98 9.52
CA ALA A 51 -1.92 9.35 9.82
C ALA A 51 -3.12 9.79 8.96
N GLN A 52 -3.14 9.41 7.67
CA GLN A 52 -4.26 9.69 6.77
C GLN A 52 -5.52 8.92 7.18
N ALA A 53 -5.41 7.61 7.45
CA ALA A 53 -6.53 6.78 7.88
C ALA A 53 -7.15 7.30 9.19
N LYS A 54 -6.34 7.65 10.17
CA LYS A 54 -6.78 8.24 11.44
C LYS A 54 -7.51 9.58 11.24
N ARG A 55 -7.00 10.43 10.36
CA ARG A 55 -7.65 11.72 10.05
C ARG A 55 -8.98 11.52 9.33
N ILE A 56 -9.03 10.65 8.33
CA ILE A 56 -10.28 10.32 7.61
C ILE A 56 -11.30 9.79 8.60
N HIS A 57 -10.92 8.85 9.47
CA HIS A 57 -11.80 8.30 10.51
C HIS A 57 -12.36 9.40 11.43
N GLY A 58 -11.52 10.33 11.89
CA GLY A 58 -11.93 11.47 12.72
C GLY A 58 -12.84 12.48 12.02
N LEU A 59 -12.82 12.52 10.69
CA LEU A 59 -13.66 13.43 9.88
C LEU A 59 -15.00 12.82 9.48
N ILE A 60 -15.15 11.50 9.58
CA ILE A 60 -16.41 10.80 9.25
C ILE A 60 -17.47 11.12 10.32
N PRO A 61 -18.61 11.70 9.94
CA PRO A 61 -19.64 12.08 10.90
C PRO A 61 -20.52 10.88 11.30
N TYR A 62 -19.97 9.88 11.97
CA TYR A 62 -20.67 8.64 12.34
C TYR A 62 -21.99 8.88 13.09
N THR A 63 -22.03 9.86 14.00
CA THR A 63 -23.25 10.21 14.74
C THR A 63 -24.34 10.76 13.82
N LEU A 64 -23.96 11.60 12.85
CA LEU A 64 -24.92 12.09 11.87
C LEU A 64 -25.44 10.97 10.98
N MET A 65 -24.55 10.10 10.50
CA MET A 65 -24.91 8.93 9.71
C MET A 65 -25.88 8.00 10.46
N LYS A 66 -25.61 7.72 11.72
CA LYS A 66 -26.51 6.94 12.59
C LYS A 66 -27.92 7.55 12.69
N ASN A 67 -28.01 8.85 12.89
CA ASN A 67 -29.30 9.55 13.02
C ASN A 67 -30.10 9.51 11.72
N VAL A 68 -29.44 9.70 10.58
CA VAL A 68 -30.06 9.60 9.24
C VAL A 68 -30.56 8.19 8.98
N ILE A 69 -29.76 7.17 9.28
CA ILE A 69 -30.11 5.75 9.08
C ILE A 69 -31.33 5.35 9.93
N ARG A 70 -31.48 5.90 11.12
CA ARG A 70 -32.55 5.55 12.06
C ARG A 70 -33.93 6.03 11.60
N ILE A 71 -34.02 7.08 10.80
CA ILE A 71 -35.28 7.84 10.57
C ILE A 71 -35.93 7.52 9.25
N ALA A 72 -35.23 6.94 8.25
CA ALA A 72 -35.68 7.01 6.87
C ALA A 72 -35.73 5.65 6.13
N ASN A 73 -36.50 5.64 5.05
CA ASN A 73 -36.50 4.60 4.02
C ASN A 73 -35.08 4.35 3.49
N PRO A 74 -34.63 3.11 3.31
CA PRO A 74 -33.31 2.75 2.80
C PRO A 74 -32.84 3.52 1.58
N ALA A 75 -33.73 3.72 0.62
CA ALA A 75 -33.43 4.48 -0.60
C ALA A 75 -33.18 5.97 -0.30
N ALA A 76 -33.99 6.56 0.58
CA ALA A 76 -33.80 7.96 0.99
C ALA A 76 -32.53 8.15 1.82
N VAL A 77 -32.14 7.16 2.65
CA VAL A 77 -30.88 7.20 3.40
C VAL A 77 -29.68 7.17 2.46
N MET A 78 -29.69 6.27 1.50
CA MET A 78 -28.57 6.16 0.53
C MET A 78 -28.47 7.41 -0.34
N SER A 79 -29.58 7.98 -0.78
CA SER A 79 -29.58 9.28 -1.47
C SER A 79 -29.07 10.39 -0.56
N GLY A 80 -29.53 10.45 0.70
CA GLY A 80 -29.08 11.44 1.68
C GLY A 80 -27.59 11.34 2.03
N VAL A 81 -27.03 10.12 2.08
CA VAL A 81 -25.59 9.92 2.25
C VAL A 81 -24.84 10.44 1.02
N LEU A 82 -25.29 10.14 -0.19
CA LEU A 82 -24.68 10.65 -1.41
C LEU A 82 -24.73 12.20 -1.44
N ASP A 83 -25.91 12.77 -1.14
CA ASP A 83 -26.07 14.22 -1.09
C ASP A 83 -25.18 14.86 -0.03
N LEU A 84 -25.09 14.26 1.15
CA LEU A 84 -24.21 14.73 2.22
C LEU A 84 -22.73 14.79 1.78
N PHE A 85 -22.24 13.73 1.14
CA PHE A 85 -20.84 13.66 0.76
C PHE A 85 -20.50 14.38 -0.54
N CYS A 86 -21.41 14.44 -1.49
CA CYS A 86 -21.16 14.96 -2.85
C CYS A 86 -21.84 16.32 -3.13
N ALA A 87 -22.73 16.83 -2.28
CA ALA A 87 -23.34 18.13 -2.50
C ALA A 87 -22.29 19.26 -2.45
N GLN A 88 -22.45 20.23 -3.34
CA GLN A 88 -21.65 21.45 -3.44
C GLN A 88 -22.51 22.68 -3.22
N PRO A 89 -22.95 22.96 -1.99
CA PRO A 89 -23.82 24.10 -1.72
C PRO A 89 -23.13 25.41 -2.13
N PHE A 90 -23.81 26.21 -2.92
CA PHE A 90 -23.31 27.53 -3.41
C PHE A 90 -21.96 27.44 -4.17
N GLY A 91 -21.66 26.31 -4.84
CA GLY A 91 -20.39 26.11 -5.53
C GLY A 91 -19.19 25.85 -4.60
N SER A 92 -19.42 25.61 -3.31
CA SER A 92 -18.35 25.24 -2.37
C SER A 92 -17.92 23.79 -2.59
N ARG A 93 -16.74 23.44 -2.04
CA ARG A 93 -16.26 22.03 -2.08
C ARG A 93 -17.22 21.13 -1.31
N SER A 94 -17.48 19.94 -1.87
CA SER A 94 -18.26 18.91 -1.21
C SER A 94 -17.58 18.40 0.07
N LEU A 95 -18.33 17.72 0.94
CA LEU A 95 -17.77 17.13 2.16
C LEU A 95 -16.66 16.12 1.81
N LEU A 96 -16.87 15.29 0.78
CA LEU A 96 -15.87 14.34 0.29
C LEU A 96 -14.57 15.06 -0.13
N GLN A 97 -14.68 16.09 -0.96
CA GLN A 97 -13.52 16.89 -1.37
C GLN A 97 -12.82 17.56 -0.17
N ARG A 98 -13.58 18.06 0.81
CA ARG A 98 -13.00 18.66 2.03
C ARG A 98 -12.23 17.65 2.85
N ILE A 99 -12.77 16.46 3.07
CA ILE A 99 -12.08 15.38 3.81
C ILE A 99 -10.73 15.06 3.15
N PHE A 100 -10.74 14.78 1.86
CA PHE A 100 -9.51 14.45 1.13
C PHE A 100 -8.54 15.63 1.06
N SER A 101 -9.04 16.86 0.77
CA SER A 101 -8.18 18.04 0.70
C SER A 101 -7.53 18.37 2.05
N LEU A 102 -8.26 18.26 3.16
CA LEU A 102 -7.68 18.46 4.50
C LEU A 102 -6.60 17.44 4.80
N THR A 103 -6.89 16.14 4.54
CA THR A 103 -5.94 15.06 4.78
C THR A 103 -4.66 15.22 3.96
N LEU A 104 -4.80 15.55 2.67
CA LEU A 104 -3.66 15.76 1.77
C LEU A 104 -2.85 17.00 2.14
N ASN A 105 -3.52 18.13 2.43
CA ASN A 105 -2.86 19.36 2.86
C ASN A 105 -2.05 19.17 4.15
N ASP A 106 -2.60 18.43 5.11
CA ASP A 106 -1.88 18.16 6.34
C ASP A 106 -0.67 17.26 6.11
N SER A 107 -0.80 16.23 5.25
CA SER A 107 0.34 15.41 4.84
C SER A 107 1.42 16.24 4.14
N ILE A 108 1.05 17.16 3.24
CA ILE A 108 1.99 18.07 2.57
C ILE A 108 2.76 18.92 3.59
N LYS A 109 2.06 19.43 4.62
CA LYS A 109 2.69 20.22 5.71
C LYS A 109 3.66 19.37 6.54
N ASP A 110 3.29 18.13 6.84
CA ASP A 110 4.14 17.21 7.61
C ASP A 110 5.38 16.82 6.82
N PHE A 111 5.25 16.57 5.49
CA PHE A 111 6.41 16.43 4.62
C PHE A 111 7.29 17.66 4.62
N GLN A 112 6.72 18.85 4.56
CA GLN A 112 7.51 20.09 4.58
C GLN A 112 8.34 20.23 5.87
N LYS A 113 7.78 19.83 7.03
CA LYS A 113 8.54 19.82 8.30
C LYS A 113 9.71 18.83 8.24
N SER A 114 9.44 17.62 7.73
CA SER A 114 10.47 16.58 7.59
C SER A 114 11.56 17.00 6.59
N ILE A 115 11.18 17.60 5.47
CA ILE A 115 12.09 18.17 4.48
C ILE A 115 12.98 19.23 5.11
N ASN A 116 12.41 20.17 5.87
CA ASN A 116 13.18 21.22 6.53
C ASN A 116 14.18 20.64 7.54
N SER A 117 13.79 19.64 8.32
CA SER A 117 14.67 18.94 9.26
C SER A 117 15.81 18.20 8.55
N LEU A 118 15.54 17.49 7.44
CA LEU A 118 16.58 16.82 6.67
C LEU A 118 17.48 17.78 5.91
N ALA A 119 16.92 18.84 5.31
CA ALA A 119 17.70 19.85 4.63
C ALA A 119 18.71 20.53 5.58
N SER A 120 18.34 20.75 6.86
CA SER A 120 19.28 21.25 7.87
C SER A 120 20.39 20.25 8.21
N LYS A 121 20.14 18.92 8.13
CA LYS A 121 21.19 17.89 8.33
C LYS A 121 22.11 17.75 7.12
N VAL A 122 21.60 17.98 5.92
CA VAL A 122 22.38 18.01 4.66
C VAL A 122 23.32 19.22 4.62
N ASP A 123 22.84 20.35 5.18
CA ASP A 123 23.56 21.63 5.30
C ASP A 123 24.14 22.15 3.96
N ASP A 124 23.37 21.94 2.89
CA ASP A 124 23.69 22.45 1.55
C ASP A 124 22.40 22.77 0.78
N THR A 125 22.14 24.04 0.62
CA THR A 125 20.94 24.54 -0.04
C THR A 125 20.95 24.31 -1.56
N VAL A 126 22.13 24.31 -2.18
CA VAL A 126 22.30 24.10 -3.63
C VAL A 126 21.96 22.67 -4.00
N LEU A 127 22.47 21.69 -3.23
CA LEU A 127 22.14 20.27 -3.41
C LEU A 127 20.63 20.01 -3.21
N SER A 128 20.07 20.56 -2.14
CA SER A 128 18.63 20.42 -1.85
C SER A 128 17.77 21.02 -2.96
N GLN A 129 18.17 22.18 -3.51
CA GLN A 129 17.47 22.84 -4.61
C GLN A 129 17.55 22.02 -5.90
N LYS A 130 18.71 21.44 -6.22
CA LYS A 130 18.88 20.60 -7.39
C LYS A 130 18.04 19.33 -7.33
N LEU A 131 17.93 18.70 -6.17
CA LEU A 131 17.02 17.58 -5.96
C LEU A 131 15.57 17.98 -6.19
N LYS A 132 15.17 19.15 -5.69
CA LYS A 132 13.83 19.67 -5.92
C LYS A 132 13.57 19.95 -7.39
N SER A 133 14.55 20.52 -8.11
CA SER A 133 14.45 20.77 -9.56
C SER A 133 14.22 19.48 -10.35
N PHE A 134 14.87 18.37 -9.96
CA PHE A 134 14.59 17.06 -10.56
C PHE A 134 13.15 16.60 -10.31
N VAL A 135 12.68 16.73 -9.08
CA VAL A 135 11.31 16.30 -8.72
C VAL A 135 10.28 17.11 -9.50
N ASP A 136 10.51 18.39 -9.72
CA ASP A 136 9.60 19.31 -10.41
C ASP A 136 9.78 19.30 -11.95
N ALA A 137 10.85 18.66 -12.47
CA ALA A 137 11.14 18.59 -13.90
C ALA A 137 10.08 17.78 -14.68
N ASP A 138 10.05 17.97 -16.00
CA ASP A 138 9.22 17.19 -16.91
C ASP A 138 9.66 15.71 -16.95
N GLU A 139 8.74 14.81 -17.26
CA GLU A 139 9.06 13.38 -17.32
C GLU A 139 10.10 13.03 -18.40
N SER A 140 10.21 13.79 -19.48
CA SER A 140 11.27 13.62 -20.49
C SER A 140 12.66 13.77 -19.87
N VAL A 141 12.88 14.84 -19.09
CA VAL A 141 14.17 15.10 -18.40
C VAL A 141 14.45 14.03 -17.36
N LYS A 142 13.41 13.63 -16.60
CA LYS A 142 13.55 12.55 -15.61
C LYS A 142 13.93 11.22 -16.24
N ASN A 143 13.33 10.89 -17.38
CA ASN A 143 13.64 9.65 -18.09
C ASN A 143 15.04 9.66 -18.65
N GLU A 144 15.50 10.77 -19.22
CA GLU A 144 16.87 10.92 -19.72
C GLU A 144 17.90 10.70 -18.59
N ILE A 145 17.67 11.29 -17.42
CA ILE A 145 18.54 11.08 -16.24
C ILE A 145 18.48 9.63 -15.72
N ARG A 146 17.31 8.97 -15.78
CA ARG A 146 17.18 7.55 -15.39
C ARG A 146 17.92 6.63 -16.35
N GLU A 147 17.80 6.87 -17.66
CA GLU A 147 18.51 6.13 -18.69
C GLU A 147 20.02 6.31 -18.57
N GLU A 148 20.48 7.52 -18.27
CA GLU A 148 21.91 7.79 -17.98
C GLU A 148 22.38 7.01 -16.75
N ALA A 149 21.60 7.02 -15.65
CA ALA A 149 21.94 6.29 -14.43
C ALA A 149 22.04 4.77 -14.66
N GLU A 150 21.13 4.22 -15.47
CA GLU A 150 21.13 2.79 -15.83
C GLU A 150 22.31 2.46 -16.76
N SER A 151 22.60 3.29 -17.74
CA SER A 151 23.68 3.05 -18.72
C SER A 151 25.07 3.10 -18.08
N GLU A 152 25.26 3.93 -17.06
CA GLU A 152 26.53 4.10 -16.36
C GLU A 152 26.64 3.24 -15.08
N ASP A 153 25.62 2.43 -14.77
CA ASP A 153 25.50 1.65 -13.50
C ASP A 153 25.73 2.54 -12.26
N MET A 154 25.16 3.75 -12.29
CA MET A 154 25.36 4.76 -11.28
C MET A 154 24.10 4.97 -10.44
N ASP A 155 24.28 5.35 -9.18
CA ASP A 155 23.13 5.68 -8.32
C ASP A 155 22.38 6.90 -8.87
N ILE A 156 21.08 6.81 -8.99
CA ILE A 156 20.22 7.86 -9.54
C ILE A 156 20.41 9.22 -8.84
N LEU A 157 20.71 9.24 -7.53
CA LEU A 157 20.97 10.47 -6.79
C LEU A 157 22.24 11.15 -7.29
N VAL A 158 23.30 10.38 -7.56
CA VAL A 158 24.56 10.90 -8.10
C VAL A 158 24.35 11.47 -9.49
N THR A 159 23.62 10.75 -10.34
CA THR A 159 23.30 11.19 -11.71
C THR A 159 22.47 12.48 -11.71
N ILE A 160 21.43 12.58 -10.87
CA ILE A 160 20.65 13.81 -10.69
C ILE A 160 21.53 14.99 -10.33
N LEU A 161 22.43 14.81 -9.36
CA LEU A 161 23.28 15.89 -8.86
C LEU A 161 24.38 16.29 -9.84
N ARG A 162 24.84 15.35 -10.68
CA ARG A 162 25.83 15.59 -11.74
C ARG A 162 25.22 16.22 -13.00
N SER A 163 23.94 15.94 -13.28
CA SER A 163 23.29 16.30 -14.54
C SER A 163 23.30 17.82 -14.82
N ASP A 164 23.66 18.18 -16.05
CA ASP A 164 23.62 19.56 -16.56
C ASP A 164 22.21 19.98 -17.00
N LEU A 165 21.28 19.03 -17.10
CA LEU A 165 19.86 19.29 -17.44
C LEU A 165 19.11 20.01 -16.32
N LEU A 166 19.68 20.05 -15.12
CA LEU A 166 19.04 20.58 -13.91
C LEU A 166 19.84 21.74 -13.31
N SER A 167 19.13 22.79 -12.94
CA SER A 167 19.70 23.91 -12.19
C SER A 167 19.43 23.74 -10.68
N PRO A 168 20.32 24.23 -9.81
CA PRO A 168 21.60 24.89 -10.09
C PRO A 168 22.72 23.88 -10.43
N GLU A 169 23.78 24.37 -11.12
CA GLU A 169 25.00 23.61 -11.31
C GLU A 169 25.79 23.49 -10.00
N LEU A 170 26.47 22.34 -9.83
CA LEU A 170 27.30 22.08 -8.66
C LEU A 170 28.76 22.49 -8.93
N ASN A 171 29.42 23.02 -7.91
CA ASN A 171 30.84 23.23 -7.96
C ASN A 171 31.63 21.93 -7.75
N THR A 172 32.94 21.95 -8.04
CA THR A 172 33.81 20.75 -7.93
C THR A 172 33.84 20.15 -6.51
N GLU A 173 33.76 20.97 -5.48
CA GLU A 173 33.76 20.53 -4.09
C GLU A 173 32.47 19.76 -3.75
N GLN A 174 31.32 20.30 -4.18
CA GLN A 174 30.01 19.65 -4.01
C GLN A 174 29.93 18.31 -4.75
N VAL A 175 30.44 18.25 -5.97
CA VAL A 175 30.51 17.00 -6.76
C VAL A 175 31.40 15.99 -6.03
N GLY A 176 32.57 16.39 -5.53
CA GLY A 176 33.47 15.54 -4.75
C GLY A 176 32.79 15.01 -3.48
N LYS A 177 32.06 15.86 -2.76
CA LYS A 177 31.30 15.47 -1.54
C LYS A 177 30.23 14.42 -1.88
N VAL A 178 29.52 14.57 -2.98
CA VAL A 178 28.48 13.61 -3.43
C VAL A 178 29.11 12.25 -3.74
N PHE A 179 30.20 12.19 -4.49
CA PHE A 179 30.89 10.94 -4.81
C PHE A 179 31.47 10.26 -3.59
N ASN A 180 32.10 11.00 -2.70
CA ASN A 180 32.62 10.45 -1.44
C ASN A 180 31.49 9.88 -0.56
N GLY A 181 30.37 10.60 -0.46
CA GLY A 181 29.18 10.11 0.24
C GLY A 181 28.59 8.84 -0.38
N TRP A 182 28.55 8.77 -1.72
CA TRP A 182 28.12 7.58 -2.44
C TRP A 182 29.04 6.38 -2.19
N VAL A 183 30.35 6.56 -2.28
CA VAL A 183 31.33 5.51 -1.97
C VAL A 183 31.19 5.04 -0.54
N ALA A 184 31.07 5.96 0.41
CA ALA A 184 30.84 5.66 1.82
C ALA A 184 29.54 4.88 2.05
N TRP A 185 28.46 5.24 1.36
CA TRP A 185 27.18 4.55 1.45
C TRP A 185 27.24 3.15 0.83
N ASN A 186 27.94 2.95 -0.30
CA ASN A 186 28.11 1.63 -0.90
C ASN A 186 28.89 0.67 -0.01
N ASN A 187 29.82 1.19 0.78
CA ASN A 187 30.65 0.41 1.70
C ASN A 187 30.15 0.47 3.14
N ALA A 188 28.90 0.91 3.38
CA ALA A 188 28.39 1.18 4.73
C ALA A 188 28.43 -0.05 5.67
N VAL A 189 28.32 -1.26 5.11
CA VAL A 189 28.39 -2.53 5.90
C VAL A 189 29.79 -2.75 6.47
N ASP A 190 30.82 -2.33 5.75
CA ASP A 190 32.25 -2.59 6.07
C ASP A 190 32.96 -1.37 6.65
N ASN A 191 32.27 -0.23 6.75
CA ASN A 191 32.87 1.01 7.27
C ASN A 191 33.18 0.90 8.76
N VAL A 192 34.46 0.96 9.08
CA VAL A 192 34.99 1.02 10.47
C VAL A 192 35.33 2.46 10.88
N ASP A 193 35.61 3.32 9.91
CA ASP A 193 36.00 4.70 10.11
C ASP A 193 34.78 5.62 10.32
N ALA A 194 34.88 6.51 11.32
CA ALA A 194 33.80 7.45 11.67
C ALA A 194 33.49 8.45 10.56
N GLU A 195 34.49 8.89 9.77
CA GLU A 195 34.29 9.80 8.65
C GLU A 195 33.49 9.15 7.53
N MET A 196 33.79 7.89 7.21
CA MET A 196 33.04 7.11 6.23
C MET A 196 31.61 6.84 6.72
N GLN A 197 31.41 6.57 8.01
CA GLN A 197 30.06 6.42 8.57
C GLN A 197 29.26 7.72 8.45
N GLN A 198 29.85 8.87 8.73
CA GLN A 198 29.20 10.18 8.55
C GLN A 198 28.86 10.45 7.10
N GLY A 199 29.78 10.13 6.17
CA GLY A 199 29.54 10.24 4.73
C GLY A 199 28.38 9.38 4.26
N ALA A 200 28.29 8.13 4.71
CA ALA A 200 27.21 7.22 4.40
C ALA A 200 25.86 7.73 4.95
N GLN A 201 25.85 8.23 6.20
CA GLN A 201 24.67 8.83 6.84
C GLN A 201 24.20 10.08 6.09
N TRP A 202 25.13 10.94 5.69
CA TRP A 202 24.83 12.14 4.91
C TRP A 202 24.18 11.78 3.56
N PHE A 203 24.74 10.79 2.85
CA PHE A 203 24.18 10.31 1.58
C PHE A 203 22.80 9.66 1.77
N ALA A 204 22.59 8.91 2.84
CA ALA A 204 21.29 8.37 3.22
C ALA A 204 20.25 9.49 3.44
N ASN A 205 20.64 10.58 4.13
CA ASN A 205 19.79 11.76 4.33
C ASN A 205 19.40 12.41 2.99
N MET A 206 20.33 12.49 2.03
CA MET A 206 20.05 13.00 0.68
C MET A 206 19.05 12.12 -0.08
N LYS A 207 19.20 10.79 -0.02
CA LYS A 207 18.22 9.85 -0.60
C LYS A 207 16.84 10.02 0.01
N GLN A 208 16.78 10.16 1.32
CA GLN A 208 15.52 10.39 2.02
C GLN A 208 14.91 11.76 1.67
N LEU A 209 15.73 12.79 1.49
CA LEU A 209 15.28 14.11 1.06
C LEU A 209 14.65 14.05 -0.34
N LEU A 210 15.29 13.38 -1.29
CA LEU A 210 14.72 13.13 -2.62
C LEU A 210 13.37 12.40 -2.55
N LYS A 211 13.28 11.36 -1.72
CA LYS A 211 12.02 10.60 -1.50
C LYS A 211 10.92 11.51 -0.95
N LEU A 212 11.22 12.37 0.02
CA LEU A 212 10.25 13.28 0.61
C LEU A 212 9.77 14.36 -0.38
N TYR A 213 10.66 14.95 -1.18
CA TYR A 213 10.27 15.89 -2.25
C TYR A 213 9.33 15.23 -3.26
N THR A 214 9.65 14.01 -3.69
CA THR A 214 8.80 13.24 -4.62
C THR A 214 7.41 13.00 -4.02
N ARG A 215 7.34 12.53 -2.78
CA ARG A 215 6.06 12.28 -2.09
C ARG A 215 5.25 13.56 -1.87
N GLN A 216 5.90 14.66 -1.53
CA GLN A 216 5.23 15.95 -1.38
C GLN A 216 4.59 16.41 -2.70
N ARG A 217 5.35 16.30 -3.82
CA ARG A 217 4.82 16.60 -5.16
C ARG A 217 3.62 15.72 -5.49
N ASP A 218 3.73 14.41 -5.27
CA ASP A 218 2.67 13.46 -5.60
C ASP A 218 1.39 13.75 -4.80
N LYS A 219 1.52 14.13 -3.52
CA LYS A 219 0.36 14.58 -2.72
C LYS A 219 -0.24 15.89 -3.22
N ALA A 220 0.58 16.81 -3.68
CA ALA A 220 0.09 18.06 -4.29
C ALA A 220 -0.67 17.79 -5.61
N MET A 221 -0.17 16.86 -6.44
CA MET A 221 -0.89 16.40 -7.65
C MET A 221 -2.21 15.71 -7.29
N MET A 222 -2.22 14.81 -6.29
CA MET A 222 -3.47 14.19 -5.81
C MET A 222 -4.46 15.23 -5.33
N LEU A 223 -4.00 16.27 -4.64
CA LEU A 223 -4.86 17.36 -4.17
C LEU A 223 -5.51 18.09 -5.35
N SER A 224 -4.76 18.41 -6.40
CA SER A 224 -5.33 19.05 -7.59
C SER A 224 -6.39 18.19 -8.27
N ILE A 225 -6.15 16.88 -8.39
CA ILE A 225 -7.11 15.92 -8.97
C ILE A 225 -8.39 15.84 -8.13
N VAL A 226 -8.28 15.77 -6.80
CA VAL A 226 -9.45 15.69 -5.90
C VAL A 226 -10.31 16.96 -5.99
N GLU A 227 -9.68 18.09 -6.24
CA GLU A 227 -10.38 19.40 -6.35
C GLU A 227 -11.06 19.61 -7.71
N GLU A 228 -10.75 18.80 -8.71
CA GLU A 228 -11.39 18.88 -10.02
C GLU A 228 -12.87 18.46 -9.98
N PRO A 229 -13.76 19.20 -10.66
CA PRO A 229 -15.18 18.85 -10.75
C PRO A 229 -15.45 17.48 -11.38
N THR A 230 -14.62 17.06 -12.33
CA THR A 230 -14.69 15.77 -13.02
C THR A 230 -14.50 14.61 -12.06
N THR A 231 -13.61 14.72 -11.08
CA THR A 231 -13.38 13.70 -10.06
C THR A 231 -14.62 13.50 -9.19
N LEU A 232 -15.30 14.57 -8.79
CA LEU A 232 -16.54 14.48 -8.02
C LEU A 232 -17.65 13.82 -8.83
N GLN A 233 -17.76 14.13 -10.14
CA GLN A 233 -18.71 13.48 -11.02
C GLN A 233 -18.44 11.99 -11.15
N LEU A 234 -17.18 11.59 -11.30
CA LEU A 234 -16.78 10.18 -11.31
C LEU A 234 -17.22 9.44 -10.03
N PHE A 235 -17.05 10.05 -8.86
CA PHE A 235 -17.54 9.47 -7.60
C PHE A 235 -19.06 9.32 -7.58
N ARG A 236 -19.81 10.30 -8.10
CA ARG A 236 -21.26 10.18 -8.21
C ARG A 236 -21.68 9.05 -9.14
N ASP A 237 -21.01 8.90 -10.27
CA ASP A 237 -21.31 7.85 -11.26
C ASP A 237 -20.99 6.47 -10.67
N LEU A 238 -19.83 6.30 -10.00
CA LEU A 238 -19.49 5.08 -9.27
C LEU A 238 -20.53 4.75 -8.20
N PHE A 239 -20.94 5.74 -7.41
CA PHE A 239 -21.94 5.52 -6.36
C PHE A 239 -23.29 5.11 -6.99
N THR A 240 -23.66 5.66 -8.13
CA THR A 240 -24.89 5.30 -8.85
C THR A 240 -24.87 3.84 -9.29
N ILE A 241 -23.72 3.32 -9.75
CA ILE A 241 -23.55 1.91 -10.13
C ILE A 241 -23.77 0.99 -8.91
N PHE A 242 -23.28 1.38 -7.74
CA PHE A 242 -23.40 0.58 -6.53
C PHE A 242 -24.68 0.87 -5.71
N TYR A 243 -25.51 1.82 -6.14
CA TYR A 243 -26.68 2.26 -5.39
C TYR A 243 -27.66 1.12 -5.09
N GLU A 244 -28.06 0.36 -6.10
CA GLU A 244 -29.01 -0.75 -5.92
C GLU A 244 -28.45 -1.87 -5.01
N PRO A 245 -27.20 -2.37 -5.21
CA PRO A 245 -26.53 -3.27 -4.28
C PRO A 245 -26.50 -2.75 -2.84
N LEU A 246 -26.12 -1.49 -2.63
CA LEU A 246 -26.05 -0.90 -1.29
C LEU A 246 -27.42 -0.80 -0.60
N VAL A 247 -28.47 -0.44 -1.36
CA VAL A 247 -29.85 -0.42 -0.83
C VAL A 247 -30.31 -1.83 -0.44
N ARG A 248 -29.94 -2.85 -1.19
CA ARG A 248 -30.26 -4.25 -0.86
C ARG A 248 -29.54 -4.68 0.44
N VAL A 249 -28.23 -4.40 0.57
CA VAL A 249 -27.48 -4.66 1.79
C VAL A 249 -28.09 -3.94 2.99
N TYR A 250 -28.47 -2.67 2.82
CA TYR A 250 -29.11 -1.87 3.86
C TYR A 250 -30.44 -2.47 4.33
N LYS A 251 -31.25 -3.02 3.43
CA LYS A 251 -32.52 -3.68 3.77
C LYS A 251 -32.33 -5.03 4.45
N SER A 252 -31.20 -5.68 4.20
CA SER A 252 -30.91 -7.05 4.64
C SER A 252 -30.24 -7.10 6.00
N ALA A 253 -29.46 -6.10 6.38
CA ALA A 253 -28.66 -6.09 7.58
C ALA A 253 -28.99 -4.90 8.50
N ASN A 254 -28.67 -5.05 9.78
CA ASN A 254 -28.75 -3.95 10.75
C ASN A 254 -27.56 -2.99 10.58
N VAL A 255 -27.58 -2.20 9.49
CA VAL A 255 -26.50 -1.28 9.12
C VAL A 255 -26.22 -0.26 10.23
N TYR A 256 -27.21 0.09 11.06
CA TYR A 256 -27.03 0.99 12.18
C TYR A 256 -26.03 0.44 13.23
N SER A 257 -26.18 -0.83 13.63
CA SER A 257 -25.21 -1.47 14.54
C SER A 257 -23.87 -1.65 13.85
N SER A 258 -23.86 -2.09 12.60
CA SER A 258 -22.62 -2.33 11.83
C SER A 258 -21.74 -1.09 11.67
N ILE A 259 -22.32 0.10 11.45
CA ILE A 259 -21.57 1.36 11.44
C ILE A 259 -20.97 1.66 12.82
N THR A 260 -21.68 1.35 13.91
CA THR A 260 -21.15 1.52 15.25
C THR A 260 -20.02 0.56 15.53
N ASP A 261 -20.21 -0.71 15.19
CA ASP A 261 -19.21 -1.75 15.37
C ASP A 261 -17.94 -1.46 14.55
N PHE A 262 -18.10 -0.95 13.32
CA PHE A 262 -16.98 -0.50 12.50
C PHE A 262 -16.24 0.70 13.12
N ALA A 263 -16.95 1.69 13.65
CA ALA A 263 -16.32 2.84 14.31
C ALA A 263 -15.50 2.38 15.54
N VAL A 264 -16.04 1.47 16.36
CA VAL A 264 -15.34 0.90 17.52
C VAL A 264 -14.12 0.08 17.07
N PHE A 265 -14.26 -0.74 16.02
CA PHE A 265 -13.12 -1.46 15.44
C PHE A 265 -12.02 -0.51 14.99
N ALA A 266 -12.37 0.60 14.33
CA ALA A 266 -11.40 1.58 13.86
C ALA A 266 -10.69 2.30 15.02
N ASP A 267 -11.42 2.67 16.09
CA ASP A 267 -10.85 3.25 17.30
C ASP A 267 -9.88 2.27 18.00
N ASP A 268 -10.28 1.02 18.13
CA ASP A 268 -9.44 -0.04 18.71
C ASP A 268 -8.19 -0.30 17.86
N ALA A 269 -8.34 -0.33 16.52
CA ALA A 269 -7.22 -0.50 15.60
C ALA A 269 -6.22 0.65 15.70
N ILE A 270 -6.71 1.90 15.76
CA ILE A 270 -5.86 3.08 15.98
C ILE A 270 -5.09 2.93 17.31
N SER A 271 -5.76 2.50 18.37
CA SER A 271 -5.12 2.30 19.69
C SER A 271 -4.02 1.23 19.65
N VAL A 272 -4.25 0.11 18.97
CA VAL A 272 -3.25 -0.97 18.81
C VAL A 272 -2.06 -0.49 18.00
N ILE A 273 -2.29 0.21 16.87
CA ILE A 273 -1.23 0.74 16.02
C ILE A 273 -0.39 1.78 16.78
N GLU A 274 -1.01 2.73 17.49
CA GLU A 274 -0.30 3.72 18.30
C GLU A 274 0.50 3.08 19.44
N SER A 275 -0.01 2.03 20.04
CA SER A 275 0.70 1.28 21.06
C SER A 275 1.92 0.57 20.49
N ALA A 276 1.78 -0.05 19.32
CA ALA A 276 2.88 -0.70 18.61
C ALA A 276 3.97 0.32 18.18
N GLN A 277 3.56 1.51 17.71
CA GLN A 277 4.50 2.57 17.33
C GLN A 277 5.29 3.17 18.52
N ARG A 278 4.74 3.07 19.73
CA ARG A 278 5.40 3.54 20.96
C ARG A 278 6.29 2.49 21.61
N GLN A 279 6.21 1.24 21.17
CA GLN A 279 7.08 0.18 21.69
C GLN A 279 8.53 0.43 21.28
N ASP A 280 9.45 0.15 22.21
CA ASP A 280 10.88 0.26 21.97
C ASP A 280 11.33 -0.82 20.96
N ALA A 281 12.41 -0.57 20.24
CA ALA A 281 13.00 -1.52 19.27
C ALA A 281 13.38 -2.89 19.90
N SER A 282 13.35 -2.99 21.23
CA SER A 282 13.54 -4.23 21.98
C SER A 282 12.25 -5.07 22.18
N ALA A 283 11.07 -4.54 21.78
CA ALA A 283 9.82 -5.27 21.94
C ALA A 283 9.79 -6.48 21.01
N ASP A 284 9.24 -7.60 21.50
CA ASP A 284 9.08 -8.82 20.72
C ASP A 284 8.07 -8.60 19.57
N PRO A 285 8.47 -8.72 18.29
CA PRO A 285 7.58 -8.58 17.15
C PRO A 285 6.37 -9.50 17.22
N ASN A 286 6.51 -10.69 17.81
CA ASN A 286 5.42 -11.65 17.97
C ASN A 286 4.29 -11.09 18.84
N GLN A 287 4.61 -10.31 19.88
CA GLN A 287 3.59 -9.67 20.72
C GLN A 287 2.80 -8.61 19.94
N THR A 288 3.47 -7.89 19.05
CA THR A 288 2.80 -6.91 18.19
C THR A 288 1.83 -7.58 17.23
N VAL A 289 2.25 -8.63 16.52
CA VAL A 289 1.39 -9.40 15.61
C VAL A 289 0.23 -10.02 16.39
N GLN A 290 0.47 -10.58 17.57
CA GLN A 290 -0.58 -11.15 18.42
C GLN A 290 -1.62 -10.09 18.82
N ALA A 291 -1.22 -8.86 19.11
CA ALA A 291 -2.16 -7.78 19.44
C ALA A 291 -3.12 -7.45 18.28
N PHE A 292 -2.68 -7.57 17.03
CA PHE A 292 -3.56 -7.43 15.84
C PHE A 292 -4.49 -8.64 15.67
N ILE A 293 -4.00 -9.86 15.95
CA ILE A 293 -4.85 -11.06 15.93
C ILE A 293 -5.95 -10.94 17.01
N ASP A 294 -5.59 -10.49 18.20
CA ASP A 294 -6.55 -10.29 19.30
C ASP A 294 -7.54 -9.15 19.00
N LEU A 295 -7.11 -8.09 18.31
CA LEU A 295 -7.98 -7.05 17.79
C LEU A 295 -9.05 -7.66 16.85
N CYS A 296 -8.62 -8.40 15.84
CA CYS A 296 -9.54 -9.04 14.89
C CYS A 296 -10.49 -10.02 15.59
N ALA A 297 -9.97 -10.82 16.55
CA ALA A 297 -10.78 -11.76 17.32
C ALA A 297 -11.89 -11.09 18.14
N ARG A 298 -11.65 -9.89 18.68
CA ARG A 298 -12.68 -9.13 19.43
C ARG A 298 -13.84 -8.66 18.56
N HIS A 299 -13.62 -8.45 17.29
CA HIS A 299 -14.59 -7.84 16.37
C HIS A 299 -15.14 -8.82 15.32
N GLU A 300 -14.60 -10.03 15.22
CA GLU A 300 -15.01 -11.00 14.18
C GLU A 300 -16.48 -11.42 14.31
N ASP A 301 -17.01 -11.55 15.52
CA ASP A 301 -18.40 -11.92 15.72
C ASP A 301 -19.38 -10.85 15.20
N ASN A 302 -19.05 -9.57 15.38
CA ASN A 302 -19.83 -8.46 14.84
C ASN A 302 -19.81 -8.46 13.31
N PHE A 303 -18.63 -8.71 12.73
CA PHE A 303 -18.48 -8.83 11.30
C PHE A 303 -19.22 -10.05 10.74
N TYR A 304 -19.11 -11.20 11.40
CA TYR A 304 -19.84 -12.40 11.02
C TYR A 304 -21.35 -12.19 11.08
N LYS A 305 -21.85 -11.56 12.15
CA LYS A 305 -23.26 -11.23 12.28
C LYS A 305 -23.78 -10.37 11.14
N PHE A 306 -23.02 -9.37 10.73
CA PHE A 306 -23.36 -8.55 9.57
C PHE A 306 -23.46 -9.40 8.28
N ILE A 307 -22.47 -10.26 8.02
CA ILE A 307 -22.47 -11.15 6.84
C ILE A 307 -23.66 -12.12 6.89
N HIS A 308 -23.93 -12.71 8.05
CA HIS A 308 -25.07 -13.62 8.27
C HIS A 308 -26.41 -12.92 7.98
N GLU A 309 -26.64 -11.73 8.55
CA GLU A 309 -27.87 -10.95 8.33
C GLU A 309 -28.05 -10.60 6.84
N VAL A 310 -26.98 -10.21 6.16
CA VAL A 310 -27.03 -9.94 4.71
C VAL A 310 -27.39 -11.19 3.92
N HIS A 311 -26.83 -12.37 4.29
CA HIS A 311 -27.09 -13.63 3.60
C HIS A 311 -28.51 -14.18 3.83
N ILE A 312 -29.09 -14.03 5.03
CA ILE A 312 -30.46 -14.46 5.32
C ILE A 312 -31.47 -13.75 4.41
N HIS A 313 -31.25 -12.46 4.17
CA HIS A 313 -32.20 -11.62 3.42
C HIS A 313 -31.77 -11.41 1.96
N ASP A 314 -30.74 -12.13 1.50
CA ASP A 314 -30.20 -11.97 0.15
C ASP A 314 -31.20 -12.43 -0.92
N ASN A 315 -31.53 -11.54 -1.83
CA ASN A 315 -32.38 -11.80 -3.01
C ASN A 315 -31.55 -12.17 -4.25
N GLY A 316 -30.42 -12.85 -4.08
CA GLY A 316 -29.54 -13.33 -5.16
C GLY A 316 -28.36 -12.41 -5.51
N LEU A 317 -28.19 -11.25 -4.85
CA LEU A 317 -27.05 -10.37 -5.06
C LEU A 317 -25.74 -11.05 -4.67
N PHE A 318 -25.67 -11.59 -3.47
CA PHE A 318 -24.48 -12.31 -2.98
C PHE A 318 -24.24 -13.58 -3.78
N GLN A 319 -25.27 -14.31 -4.17
CA GLN A 319 -25.12 -15.47 -5.03
C GLN A 319 -24.49 -15.08 -6.39
N SER A 320 -24.93 -13.98 -7.00
CA SER A 320 -24.38 -13.50 -8.26
C SER A 320 -22.94 -13.06 -8.10
N LEU A 321 -22.60 -12.30 -7.03
CA LEU A 321 -21.25 -11.86 -6.72
C LEU A 321 -20.33 -13.06 -6.48
N MET A 322 -20.79 -14.06 -5.70
CA MET A 322 -20.00 -15.24 -5.42
C MET A 322 -19.78 -16.11 -6.65
N THR A 323 -20.78 -16.27 -7.50
CA THR A 323 -20.63 -16.97 -8.77
C THR A 323 -19.58 -16.29 -9.66
N TRP A 324 -19.56 -14.96 -9.66
CA TRP A 324 -18.56 -14.20 -10.39
C TRP A 324 -17.14 -14.38 -9.78
N ILE A 325 -16.98 -14.30 -8.44
CA ILE A 325 -15.72 -14.54 -7.75
C ILE A 325 -15.25 -15.99 -7.97
N GLU A 326 -16.13 -16.97 -7.87
CA GLU A 326 -15.81 -18.38 -8.17
C GLU A 326 -15.33 -18.54 -9.61
N GLY A 327 -15.95 -17.85 -10.57
CA GLY A 327 -15.50 -17.81 -11.95
C GLY A 327 -14.09 -17.25 -12.11
N ILE A 328 -13.76 -16.16 -11.41
CA ILE A 328 -12.40 -15.59 -11.39
C ILE A 328 -11.41 -16.57 -10.77
N LEU A 329 -11.72 -17.14 -9.60
CA LEU A 329 -10.84 -18.09 -8.93
C LEU A 329 -10.63 -19.37 -9.76
N GLU A 330 -11.69 -19.84 -10.44
CA GLU A 330 -11.60 -20.96 -11.37
C GLU A 330 -10.71 -20.62 -12.58
N PHE A 331 -10.87 -19.41 -13.13
CA PHE A 331 -10.00 -18.91 -14.20
C PHE A 331 -8.54 -18.81 -13.77
N LEU A 332 -8.26 -18.24 -12.60
CA LEU A 332 -6.89 -18.13 -12.05
C LEU A 332 -6.27 -19.52 -11.81
N ARG A 333 -7.07 -20.47 -11.34
CA ARG A 333 -6.59 -21.85 -11.05
C ARG A 333 -6.42 -22.69 -12.31
N LYS A 334 -7.35 -22.58 -13.26
CA LYS A 334 -7.41 -23.47 -14.43
C LYS A 334 -6.94 -22.81 -15.73
N GLY A 335 -6.80 -21.48 -15.73
CA GLY A 335 -6.53 -20.68 -16.91
C GLY A 335 -7.74 -20.49 -17.80
N PRO A 336 -7.60 -19.78 -18.94
CA PRO A 336 -8.68 -19.56 -19.88
C PRO A 336 -9.18 -20.88 -20.46
N LYS A 337 -10.51 -21.01 -20.56
CA LYS A 337 -11.11 -22.12 -21.32
C LYS A 337 -10.87 -21.83 -22.80
N ALA A 338 -9.91 -22.53 -23.40
CA ALA A 338 -9.71 -22.47 -24.85
C ALA A 338 -10.79 -23.33 -25.53
N GLY A 339 -11.82 -22.69 -26.10
CA GLY A 339 -12.90 -23.35 -26.83
C GLY A 339 -13.57 -24.47 -26.03
N GLU A 340 -14.01 -25.53 -26.66
CA GLU A 340 -14.56 -26.73 -26.00
C GLU A 340 -13.46 -27.61 -25.32
N GLY A 341 -12.20 -27.20 -25.34
CA GLY A 341 -11.08 -28.07 -25.03
C GLY A 341 -10.28 -27.82 -23.76
N GLY A 342 -10.57 -26.82 -22.93
CA GLY A 342 -9.91 -26.71 -21.65
C GLY A 342 -8.60 -25.92 -21.63
N ARG A 343 -7.78 -26.16 -20.64
CA ARG A 343 -6.56 -25.44 -20.24
C ARG A 343 -5.55 -25.27 -21.38
N LEU A 344 -5.03 -24.06 -21.55
CA LEU A 344 -3.90 -23.79 -22.43
C LEU A 344 -2.68 -24.56 -21.93
N ASP A 345 -2.27 -25.58 -22.64
CA ASP A 345 -1.04 -26.29 -22.35
C ASP A 345 0.15 -25.53 -22.96
N MET A 346 0.82 -24.72 -22.11
CA MET A 346 1.97 -23.93 -22.54
C MET A 346 3.12 -24.81 -23.04
N ASN A 347 3.27 -26.02 -22.51
CA ASN A 347 4.27 -26.97 -23.01
C ASN A 347 3.95 -27.47 -24.42
N ALA A 348 2.69 -27.84 -24.65
CA ALA A 348 2.24 -28.25 -25.98
C ALA A 348 2.33 -27.09 -26.99
N LEU A 349 2.00 -25.88 -26.59
CA LEU A 349 2.16 -24.67 -27.44
C LEU A 349 3.63 -24.40 -27.76
N PHE A 350 4.52 -24.47 -26.77
CA PHE A 350 5.94 -24.25 -26.98
C PHE A 350 6.53 -25.34 -27.92
N GLN A 351 6.23 -26.61 -27.66
CA GLN A 351 6.66 -27.71 -28.53
C GLN A 351 6.09 -27.58 -29.95
N GLY A 352 4.84 -27.17 -30.07
CA GLY A 352 4.20 -26.87 -31.35
C GLY A 352 4.91 -25.76 -32.12
N ALA A 353 5.19 -24.64 -31.46
CA ALA A 353 5.88 -23.50 -32.07
C ALA A 353 7.33 -23.84 -32.48
N VAL A 354 8.03 -24.64 -31.69
CA VAL A 354 9.34 -25.17 -32.03
C VAL A 354 9.23 -26.12 -33.23
N GLY A 355 8.24 -27.02 -33.22
CA GLY A 355 8.05 -28.02 -34.30
C GLY A 355 7.74 -27.40 -35.68
N VAL A 356 7.07 -26.24 -35.70
CA VAL A 356 6.80 -25.51 -36.96
C VAL A 356 7.87 -24.45 -37.29
N GLY A 357 8.95 -24.37 -36.48
CA GLY A 357 10.06 -23.44 -36.73
C GLY A 357 9.77 -21.95 -36.42
N GLN A 358 8.68 -21.65 -35.71
CA GLN A 358 8.37 -20.29 -35.28
C GLN A 358 9.20 -19.82 -34.08
N VAL A 359 9.69 -20.79 -33.27
CA VAL A 359 10.53 -20.52 -32.10
C VAL A 359 11.76 -21.39 -32.19
N ASP A 360 12.94 -20.78 -32.10
CA ASP A 360 14.19 -21.51 -31.90
C ASP A 360 14.27 -21.94 -30.42
N LYS A 361 14.30 -23.24 -30.21
CA LYS A 361 14.30 -23.83 -28.87
C LYS A 361 15.52 -23.45 -28.06
N ASP A 362 16.69 -23.46 -28.68
CA ASP A 362 17.96 -23.22 -27.97
C ASP A 362 18.10 -21.74 -27.63
N ALA A 363 17.69 -20.84 -28.54
CA ALA A 363 17.64 -19.41 -28.29
C ALA A 363 16.63 -19.09 -27.17
N ALA A 364 15.42 -19.66 -27.21
CA ALA A 364 14.40 -19.43 -26.18
C ALA A 364 14.84 -19.94 -24.79
N LEU A 365 15.48 -21.11 -24.71
CA LEU A 365 16.02 -21.62 -23.45
C LEU A 365 17.17 -20.75 -22.92
N LEU A 366 18.00 -20.20 -23.79
CA LEU A 366 19.07 -19.28 -23.41
C LEU A 366 18.49 -17.98 -22.81
N GLU A 367 17.45 -17.39 -23.44
CA GLU A 367 16.76 -16.21 -22.93
C GLU A 367 16.03 -16.49 -21.60
N ILE A 368 15.34 -17.62 -21.46
CA ILE A 368 14.67 -18.02 -20.22
C ILE A 368 15.69 -18.18 -19.09
N ASN A 369 16.82 -18.83 -19.33
CA ASN A 369 17.87 -18.98 -18.33
C ASN A 369 18.50 -17.62 -17.96
N ALA A 370 18.69 -16.74 -18.93
CA ALA A 370 19.16 -15.37 -18.66
C ALA A 370 18.15 -14.59 -17.80
N LEU A 371 16.84 -14.73 -18.06
CA LEU A 371 15.78 -14.11 -17.27
C LEU A 371 15.74 -14.66 -15.83
N ILE A 372 15.88 -15.98 -15.65
CA ILE A 372 15.96 -16.61 -14.32
C ILE A 372 17.14 -16.04 -13.54
N LYS A 373 18.34 -16.03 -14.18
CA LYS A 373 19.54 -15.45 -13.55
C LYS A 373 19.36 -13.98 -13.19
N TRP A 374 18.77 -13.20 -14.09
CA TRP A 374 18.47 -11.79 -13.82
C TRP A 374 17.54 -11.61 -12.61
N GLN A 375 16.50 -12.44 -12.47
CA GLN A 375 15.61 -12.40 -11.32
C GLN A 375 16.33 -12.76 -10.01
N GLU A 376 17.21 -13.76 -10.03
CA GLU A 376 18.03 -14.13 -8.86
C GLU A 376 18.98 -13.00 -8.47
N ASP A 377 19.67 -12.41 -9.46
CA ASP A 377 20.58 -11.28 -9.24
C ASP A 377 19.83 -10.06 -8.73
N ARG A 378 18.62 -9.81 -9.23
CA ARG A 378 17.74 -8.75 -8.74
C ARG A 378 17.34 -8.94 -7.27
N LYS A 379 16.96 -10.16 -6.86
CA LYS A 379 16.67 -10.48 -5.45
C LYS A 379 17.89 -10.23 -4.56
N ARG A 380 19.06 -10.72 -4.99
CA ARG A 380 20.33 -10.51 -4.27
C ARG A 380 20.69 -9.03 -4.14
N TRP A 381 20.48 -8.27 -5.21
CA TRP A 381 20.70 -6.82 -5.20
C TRP A 381 19.76 -6.11 -4.21
N HIS A 382 18.47 -6.44 -4.17
CA HIS A 382 17.53 -5.88 -3.20
C HIS A 382 17.93 -6.17 -1.76
N LEU A 383 18.34 -7.40 -1.45
CA LEU A 383 18.83 -7.78 -0.13
C LEU A 383 20.07 -6.98 0.28
N ASN A 384 21.04 -6.85 -0.62
CA ASN A 384 22.26 -6.07 -0.37
C ASN A 384 21.95 -4.59 -0.18
N LYS A 385 21.05 -4.03 -0.99
CA LYS A 385 20.63 -2.63 -0.88
C LYS A 385 19.92 -2.33 0.44
N THR A 386 19.09 -3.27 0.91
CA THR A 386 18.46 -3.17 2.24
C THR A 386 19.51 -3.20 3.36
N ARG A 387 20.50 -4.11 3.28
CA ARG A 387 21.60 -4.15 4.26
C ARG A 387 22.43 -2.88 4.27
N GLN A 388 22.77 -2.33 3.11
CA GLN A 388 23.50 -1.05 2.97
C GLN A 388 22.70 0.10 3.59
N LYS A 389 21.40 0.18 3.29
CA LYS A 389 20.51 1.19 3.87
C LYS A 389 20.50 1.12 5.41
N MET A 390 20.32 -0.08 5.97
CA MET A 390 20.33 -0.27 7.42
C MET A 390 21.68 0.09 8.06
N ALA A 391 22.79 -0.27 7.41
CA ALA A 391 24.12 0.06 7.89
C ALA A 391 24.42 1.57 7.81
N ALA A 392 23.94 2.26 6.77
CA ALA A 392 24.14 3.69 6.59
C ALA A 392 23.27 4.54 7.54
N GLU A 393 22.04 4.10 7.83
CA GLU A 393 21.12 4.80 8.74
C GLU A 393 21.58 4.72 10.20
N GLY A 394 22.43 3.75 10.54
CA GLY A 394 23.00 3.57 11.88
C GLY A 394 21.98 3.19 12.96
N THR A 395 22.45 2.62 14.07
CA THR A 395 21.60 2.28 15.24
C THR A 395 21.23 3.50 16.09
N GLY A 396 21.61 4.71 15.69
CA GLY A 396 21.42 5.98 16.40
C GLY A 396 20.60 7.03 15.64
N ALA A 397 20.13 6.74 14.43
CA ALA A 397 19.16 7.62 13.78
C ALA A 397 17.89 7.59 14.62
N GLU A 398 17.50 8.73 15.20
CA GLU A 398 16.13 8.92 15.67
C GLU A 398 15.22 8.48 14.53
N SER A 399 14.71 7.27 14.66
CA SER A 399 13.79 6.70 13.69
C SER A 399 12.63 7.68 13.55
N ILE A 400 12.38 8.14 12.34
CA ILE A 400 11.08 8.75 12.03
C ILE A 400 10.06 7.77 12.58
N PRO A 401 9.09 8.21 13.41
CA PRO A 401 8.12 7.31 14.00
C PRO A 401 7.51 6.43 12.90
N GLY A 402 7.78 5.13 12.93
CA GLY A 402 7.31 4.16 11.94
C GLY A 402 8.36 3.45 11.10
N SER A 403 9.66 3.76 11.20
CA SER A 403 10.69 2.90 10.59
C SER A 403 11.12 1.83 11.58
N ALA A 404 10.30 0.81 11.78
CA ALA A 404 10.71 -0.37 12.50
C ALA A 404 11.76 -1.12 11.65
N THR A 405 12.97 -1.24 12.20
CA THR A 405 14.05 -2.04 11.63
C THR A 405 13.77 -3.52 11.88
N PHE A 406 12.96 -4.14 11.03
CA PHE A 406 12.74 -5.58 11.06
C PHE A 406 13.82 -6.30 10.26
N LYS A 407 14.48 -7.29 10.88
CA LYS A 407 15.31 -8.26 10.16
C LYS A 407 14.37 -9.29 9.54
N GLY A 408 14.49 -9.55 8.23
CA GLY A 408 13.67 -10.55 7.53
C GLY A 408 13.77 -11.98 8.09
N SER A 409 14.78 -12.26 8.95
CA SER A 409 14.94 -13.51 9.71
C SER A 409 13.98 -13.65 10.89
N ASP A 410 13.34 -12.57 11.35
CA ASP A 410 12.55 -12.57 12.56
C ASP A 410 11.11 -13.11 12.36
N PHE A 411 10.70 -13.33 11.10
CA PHE A 411 9.32 -13.72 10.79
C PHE A 411 9.10 -15.21 10.53
N GLY A 412 10.15 -16.05 10.49
CA GLY A 412 10.00 -17.47 10.15
C GLY A 412 9.25 -17.74 8.84
N LEU A 413 9.11 -16.70 8.01
CA LEU A 413 8.49 -16.79 6.70
C LEU A 413 9.52 -17.40 5.75
N ASP A 414 9.47 -18.71 5.60
CA ASP A 414 10.16 -19.41 4.54
C ASP A 414 9.84 -18.78 3.19
N GLU A 415 10.80 -18.86 2.27
CA GLU A 415 10.78 -18.29 0.90
C GLU A 415 9.47 -18.50 0.11
N VAL A 416 8.59 -19.38 0.56
CA VAL A 416 7.31 -19.74 -0.08
C VAL A 416 6.26 -18.63 0.05
N CYS A 417 6.23 -17.85 1.14
CA CYS A 417 5.26 -16.77 1.32
C CYS A 417 5.60 -15.52 0.49
N LEU A 418 6.87 -15.25 0.25
CA LEU A 418 7.30 -14.16 -0.63
C LEU A 418 6.92 -14.41 -2.11
N HIS A 419 6.77 -15.67 -2.52
CA HIS A 419 6.37 -16.01 -3.88
C HIS A 419 4.89 -15.72 -4.18
N PHE A 420 4.02 -15.74 -3.16
CA PHE A 420 2.59 -15.48 -3.33
C PHE A 420 2.27 -13.97 -3.41
N LEU A 421 3.03 -13.14 -2.71
CA LEU A 421 2.87 -11.67 -2.75
C LEU A 421 3.35 -11.03 -4.05
N TYR A 422 4.29 -11.67 -4.76
CA TYR A 422 4.79 -11.17 -6.06
C TYR A 422 3.93 -11.55 -7.26
N LEU A 423 2.90 -12.38 -7.08
CA LEU A 423 1.94 -12.73 -8.15
C LEU A 423 0.72 -11.80 -8.20
N ILE A 424 0.60 -10.85 -7.27
CA ILE A 424 -0.56 -9.93 -7.16
C ILE A 424 -0.16 -8.47 -7.48
N TYR A 425 1.15 -8.15 -7.69
CA TYR A 425 1.59 -6.83 -8.12
C TYR A 425 2.31 -6.88 -9.45
#